data_130806a7a0af36c0e8660be99e1cea0c
#
_entry.id   130806a7a0af36c0e8660be99e1cea0c
#
_cell.length_a   1.000
_cell.length_b   1.000
_cell.length_c   1.000
_cell.angle_alpha   90.00
_cell.angle_beta   90.00
_cell.angle_gamma   90.00
#
_symmetry.space_group_name_H-M   'P 1'
#
loop_
_entity.id
_entity.type
_entity.pdbx_description
1 polymer ?
#
loop_
_entity_poly.entity_id
_entity_poly.type
_entity_poly.pdbx_seq_one_letter_code
_entity_poly.pdbx_strand_id
1 'polypeptide(L)'
;YYENLLRRLMLENPHTAEVLLQPSLTCGQARQDRERESLGKTCKTLDEAQRSRIISEQERLAALQQEPDRPEALSTIPHVRLSDLPRDPAPVPTEVEEDGRLVLHAVQTDGIVYPTVYFAADDLTEEQLPYTSVLRAALGQLPAGGMDALELQKQLRLKLDGFSVALAPYSQYHDPQSYRLYAAVSFSALEAKLPEAVRLAAQILTQTDFSDKAKLLELIRQQRDGLQQQIVNSGSSAAMLRASAALNAASACSERCAGVSYYRWLRELEQNFDARADELIEMLRTLCEKLFVTARMRLSITGGRQNAELVLTGLREALPTGAVPGAPCQAQLLPIRKEGIVIPSEVSFTAVCGNVHAYSGDLRIACRAASLGHYWNEIRVQGGAYGTGLLVRETGLVSAYTYRDPDCRRSRGAIGRTAAYLEAAAASGEAQDVNIIGAISDAEPLLSPRLQGAVADAWLLKGMTMDDRRRMRHELLDAGPASLAACAGQIGSALDSGVVCALGPRPQLEACGDLELQEL
;
A
#
# COMPACT_ATOMS: atom_id res chain seq x y z
N TYR A 1 31.40 -4.74 25.57
CA TYR A 1 30.52 -3.88 26.35
C TYR A 1 29.05 -4.31 26.20
N TYR A 2 28.50 -4.39 24.99
CA TYR A 2 27.09 -4.71 24.74
C TYR A 2 26.71 -6.12 25.17
N GLU A 3 27.55 -7.11 24.96
CA GLU A 3 27.32 -8.50 25.41
C GLU A 3 27.16 -8.58 26.92
N ASN A 4 28.03 -7.88 27.67
CA ASN A 4 27.94 -7.83 29.15
C ASN A 4 26.70 -7.06 29.62
N LEU A 5 26.30 -6.02 28.87
CA LEU A 5 25.08 -5.26 29.18
C LEU A 5 23.83 -6.13 28.98
N LEU A 6 23.75 -6.86 27.86
CA LEU A 6 22.68 -7.83 27.59
C LEU A 6 22.62 -8.93 28.65
N ARG A 7 23.78 -9.51 29.01
CA ARG A 7 23.83 -10.53 30.04
C ARG A 7 23.25 -10.02 31.35
N ARG A 8 23.74 -8.89 31.85
CA ARG A 8 23.34 -8.30 33.14
C ARG A 8 21.87 -7.83 33.15
N LEU A 9 21.41 -7.16 32.07
CA LEU A 9 20.08 -6.54 32.04
C LEU A 9 18.96 -7.47 31.57
N MET A 10 19.29 -8.47 30.75
CA MET A 10 18.29 -9.33 30.13
C MET A 10 18.36 -10.78 30.67
N LEU A 11 19.55 -11.40 30.68
CA LEU A 11 19.66 -12.82 31.00
C LEU A 11 19.76 -13.10 32.51
N GLU A 12 20.47 -12.25 33.26
CA GLU A 12 20.70 -12.39 34.71
C GLU A 12 19.79 -11.50 35.56
N ASN A 13 18.86 -10.79 34.93
CA ASN A 13 17.94 -9.91 35.63
C ASN A 13 16.87 -10.73 36.38
N PRO A 14 16.78 -10.64 37.73
CA PRO A 14 15.78 -11.35 38.50
C PRO A 14 14.37 -10.76 38.37
N HIS A 15 14.21 -9.52 37.85
CA HIS A 15 12.93 -8.89 37.57
C HIS A 15 12.41 -9.30 36.19
N THR A 16 12.05 -10.57 36.03
CA THR A 16 11.42 -11.11 34.83
C THR A 16 10.04 -11.64 35.15
N ALA A 17 9.09 -11.41 34.26
CA ALA A 17 7.78 -12.01 34.30
C ALA A 17 7.50 -12.71 32.97
N GLU A 18 7.02 -13.93 33.05
CA GLU A 18 6.56 -14.68 31.89
C GLU A 18 5.04 -14.72 31.88
N VAL A 19 4.43 -14.34 30.78
CA VAL A 19 2.98 -14.38 30.59
C VAL A 19 2.66 -15.26 29.38
N LEU A 20 2.01 -16.40 29.62
CA LEU A 20 1.54 -17.28 28.56
C LEU A 20 0.11 -16.93 28.18
N LEU A 21 -0.06 -16.39 26.97
CA LEU A 21 -1.38 -16.11 26.39
C LEU A 21 -1.85 -17.33 25.58
N GLN A 22 -2.97 -17.91 25.99
CA GLN A 22 -3.60 -19.00 25.23
C GLN A 22 -4.78 -18.46 24.41
N PRO A 23 -4.92 -18.85 23.12
CA PRO A 23 -6.07 -18.47 22.32
C PRO A 23 -7.36 -19.08 22.90
N SER A 24 -8.45 -18.33 22.88
CA SER A 24 -9.76 -18.76 23.37
C SER A 24 -10.86 -18.27 22.43
N LEU A 25 -11.73 -19.17 22.01
CA LEU A 25 -12.91 -18.86 21.20
C LEU A 25 -14.05 -18.20 22.02
N THR A 26 -14.00 -18.29 23.35
CA THR A 26 -15.08 -17.82 24.24
C THR A 26 -14.70 -16.58 25.07
N CYS A 27 -13.43 -16.19 25.08
CA CYS A 27 -12.96 -15.06 25.90
C CYS A 27 -13.64 -13.74 25.54
N GLY A 28 -13.87 -13.47 24.25
CA GLY A 28 -14.58 -12.28 23.78
C GLY A 28 -16.00 -12.22 24.33
N GLN A 29 -16.76 -13.30 24.21
CA GLN A 29 -18.13 -13.39 24.73
C GLN A 29 -18.15 -13.22 26.25
N ALA A 30 -17.28 -13.91 26.95
CA ALA A 30 -17.19 -13.82 28.42
C ALA A 30 -16.80 -12.40 28.89
N ARG A 31 -16.03 -11.64 28.10
CA ARG A 31 -15.72 -10.23 28.37
C ARG A 31 -16.94 -9.35 28.20
N GLN A 32 -17.69 -9.50 27.10
CA GLN A 32 -18.92 -8.75 26.85
C GLN A 32 -19.99 -9.04 27.92
N ASP A 33 -20.15 -10.28 28.32
CA ASP A 33 -21.11 -10.68 29.35
C ASP A 33 -20.77 -10.06 30.72
N ARG A 34 -19.49 -10.06 31.10
CA ARG A 34 -19.01 -9.37 32.32
C ARG A 34 -19.24 -7.86 32.24
N GLU A 35 -19.01 -7.25 31.10
CA GLU A 35 -19.25 -5.82 30.90
C GLU A 35 -20.74 -5.50 31.03
N ARG A 36 -21.63 -6.24 30.37
CA ARG A 36 -23.09 -6.11 30.50
C ARG A 36 -23.57 -6.29 31.93
N GLU A 37 -23.04 -7.28 32.62
CA GLU A 37 -23.38 -7.53 34.05
C GLU A 37 -22.92 -6.35 34.93
N SER A 38 -21.70 -5.85 34.71
CA SER A 38 -21.16 -4.71 35.45
C SER A 38 -21.99 -3.43 35.20
N LEU A 39 -22.28 -3.13 33.93
CA LEU A 39 -23.13 -2.00 33.55
C LEU A 39 -24.54 -2.15 34.12
N GLY A 40 -25.13 -3.36 34.06
CA GLY A 40 -26.44 -3.65 34.64
C GLY A 40 -26.49 -3.45 36.17
N LYS A 41 -25.42 -3.79 36.87
CA LYS A 41 -25.29 -3.53 38.32
C LYS A 41 -25.22 -2.02 38.58
N THR A 42 -24.36 -1.30 37.83
CA THR A 42 -24.21 0.15 37.95
C THR A 42 -25.53 0.87 37.65
N CYS A 43 -26.21 0.52 36.55
CA CYS A 43 -27.50 1.13 36.19
C CYS A 43 -28.60 0.96 37.27
N LYS A 44 -28.58 -0.15 38.04
CA LYS A 44 -29.52 -0.37 39.15
C LYS A 44 -29.23 0.49 40.38
N THR A 45 -27.98 0.96 40.53
CA THR A 45 -27.58 1.81 41.66
C THR A 45 -27.72 3.30 41.40
N LEU A 46 -27.91 3.69 40.13
CA LEU A 46 -28.11 5.08 39.74
C LEU A 46 -29.49 5.57 40.18
N ASP A 47 -29.51 6.67 40.92
CA ASP A 47 -30.75 7.43 41.19
C ASP A 47 -31.16 8.28 39.98
N GLU A 48 -32.34 8.90 40.05
CA GLU A 48 -32.89 9.70 38.94
C GLU A 48 -32.03 10.94 38.63
N ALA A 49 -31.46 11.55 39.65
CA ALA A 49 -30.58 12.74 39.51
C ALA A 49 -29.27 12.34 38.77
N GLN A 50 -28.69 11.23 39.13
CA GLN A 50 -27.47 10.71 38.47
C GLN A 50 -27.74 10.33 37.00
N ARG A 51 -28.89 9.69 36.70
CA ARG A 51 -29.29 9.37 35.33
C ARG A 51 -29.50 10.63 34.49
N SER A 52 -30.23 11.60 35.03
CA SER A 52 -30.46 12.89 34.37
C SER A 52 -29.15 13.62 34.08
N ARG A 53 -28.20 13.56 35.02
CA ARG A 53 -26.87 14.15 34.84
C ARG A 53 -26.09 13.47 33.71
N ILE A 54 -26.08 12.13 33.65
CA ILE A 54 -25.41 11.39 32.56
C ILE A 54 -26.01 11.75 31.19
N ILE A 55 -27.35 11.81 31.11
CA ILE A 55 -28.06 12.21 29.87
C ILE A 55 -27.65 13.64 29.47
N SER A 56 -27.71 14.57 30.39
CA SER A 56 -27.35 15.98 30.13
C SER A 56 -25.87 16.14 29.73
N GLU A 57 -24.95 15.40 30.35
CA GLU A 57 -23.54 15.44 30.00
C GLU A 57 -23.32 14.85 28.58
N GLN A 58 -24.05 13.78 28.21
CA GLN A 58 -24.01 13.20 26.87
C GLN A 58 -24.57 14.13 25.79
N GLU A 59 -25.71 14.78 26.07
CA GLU A 59 -26.29 15.79 25.19
C GLU A 59 -25.35 16.99 25.00
N ARG A 60 -24.74 17.45 26.08
CA ARG A 60 -23.73 18.51 26.04
C ARG A 60 -22.50 18.12 25.21
N LEU A 61 -22.01 16.90 25.39
CA LEU A 61 -20.88 16.39 24.58
C LEU A 61 -21.25 16.34 23.11
N ALA A 62 -22.44 15.83 22.77
CA ALA A 62 -22.91 15.79 21.40
C ALA A 62 -23.04 17.18 20.77
N ALA A 63 -23.58 18.15 21.52
CA ALA A 63 -23.64 19.54 21.09
C ALA A 63 -22.25 20.14 20.86
N LEU A 64 -21.31 19.93 21.80
CA LEU A 64 -19.94 20.42 21.70
C LEU A 64 -19.19 19.84 20.48
N GLN A 65 -19.45 18.57 20.15
CA GLN A 65 -18.86 17.92 18.97
C GLN A 65 -19.39 18.45 17.63
N GLN A 66 -20.58 19.09 17.65
CA GLN A 66 -21.22 19.68 16.46
C GLN A 66 -21.00 21.19 16.36
N GLU A 67 -20.60 21.84 17.45
CA GLU A 67 -20.34 23.28 17.45
C GLU A 67 -19.07 23.59 16.64
N PRO A 68 -19.16 24.45 15.61
CA PRO A 68 -17.97 24.87 14.86
C PRO A 68 -17.06 25.72 15.72
N ASP A 69 -15.75 25.59 15.52
CA ASP A 69 -14.76 26.42 16.20
C ASP A 69 -14.97 27.90 15.88
N ARG A 70 -14.72 28.75 16.87
CA ARG A 70 -14.88 30.20 16.71
C ARG A 70 -13.84 30.73 15.71
N PRO A 71 -14.22 31.68 14.82
CA PRO A 71 -13.29 32.24 13.82
C PRO A 71 -12.04 32.86 14.49
N GLU A 72 -12.18 33.47 15.67
CA GLU A 72 -11.05 34.05 16.40
C GLU A 72 -10.06 32.99 16.88
N ALA A 73 -10.54 31.81 17.28
CA ALA A 73 -9.69 30.69 17.66
C ALA A 73 -8.98 30.10 16.43
N LEU A 74 -9.70 29.91 15.32
CA LEU A 74 -9.14 29.43 14.06
C LEU A 74 -8.07 30.38 13.52
N SER A 75 -8.24 31.70 13.68
CA SER A 75 -7.27 32.70 13.18
C SER A 75 -5.92 32.67 13.92
N THR A 76 -5.83 32.01 15.08
CA THR A 76 -4.56 31.83 15.81
C THR A 76 -3.66 30.73 15.21
N ILE A 77 -4.21 29.87 14.36
CA ILE A 77 -3.46 28.79 13.71
C ILE A 77 -2.63 29.41 12.58
N PRO A 78 -1.31 29.16 12.53
CA PRO A 78 -0.49 29.62 11.40
C PRO A 78 -0.98 29.01 10.08
N HIS A 79 -1.22 29.85 9.10
CA HIS A 79 -1.66 29.42 7.76
C HIS A 79 -0.58 29.67 6.72
N VAL A 80 -0.30 28.68 5.89
CA VAL A 80 0.43 28.84 4.62
C VAL A 80 -0.56 29.41 3.60
N ARG A 81 -0.15 30.41 2.84
CA ARG A 81 -0.97 30.97 1.75
C ARG A 81 -0.65 30.26 0.44
N LEU A 82 -1.61 30.16 -0.45
CA LEU A 82 -1.38 29.60 -1.78
C LEU A 82 -0.28 30.37 -2.54
N SER A 83 -0.18 31.68 -2.33
CA SER A 83 0.86 32.55 -2.89
C SER A 83 2.28 32.22 -2.41
N ASP A 84 2.42 31.53 -1.27
CA ASP A 84 3.71 31.17 -0.70
C ASP A 84 4.25 29.86 -1.32
N LEU A 85 3.41 29.15 -2.09
CA LEU A 85 3.78 27.89 -2.74
C LEU A 85 4.38 28.14 -4.13
N PRO A 86 5.52 27.50 -4.47
CA PRO A 86 6.05 27.51 -5.82
C PRO A 86 5.00 26.98 -6.80
N ARG A 87 4.85 27.65 -7.94
CA ARG A 87 3.87 27.22 -8.96
C ARG A 87 4.28 25.92 -9.63
N ASP A 88 5.57 25.74 -9.88
CA ASP A 88 6.12 24.52 -10.48
C ASP A 88 6.61 23.53 -9.42
N PRO A 89 6.47 22.21 -9.65
CA PRO A 89 6.99 21.19 -8.76
C PRO A 89 8.52 21.16 -8.80
N ALA A 90 9.15 20.88 -7.65
CA ALA A 90 10.59 20.73 -7.61
C ALA A 90 11.06 19.52 -8.47
N PRO A 91 12.07 19.69 -9.32
CA PRO A 91 12.64 18.59 -10.08
C PRO A 91 13.53 17.72 -9.17
N VAL A 92 13.54 16.41 -9.42
CA VAL A 92 14.61 15.54 -8.94
C VAL A 92 15.69 15.52 -10.03
N PRO A 93 16.96 15.84 -9.74
CA PRO A 93 18.04 15.79 -10.71
C PRO A 93 18.15 14.37 -11.29
N THR A 94 17.75 14.19 -12.55
CA THR A 94 17.69 12.88 -13.20
C THR A 94 18.32 12.94 -14.57
N GLU A 95 19.28 12.07 -14.80
CA GLU A 95 19.95 11.86 -16.08
C GLU A 95 19.62 10.45 -16.57
N VAL A 96 19.25 10.32 -17.86
CA VAL A 96 18.91 9.05 -18.49
C VAL A 96 19.90 8.79 -19.62
N GLU A 97 20.61 7.67 -19.54
CA GLU A 97 21.66 7.28 -20.47
C GLU A 97 21.40 5.88 -21.06
N GLU A 98 22.19 5.52 -22.08
CA GLU A 98 22.15 4.20 -22.72
C GLU A 98 20.74 3.77 -23.16
N ASP A 99 20.02 4.65 -23.85
CA ASP A 99 18.64 4.40 -24.30
C ASP A 99 17.69 4.00 -23.14
N GLY A 100 17.92 4.58 -21.97
CA GLY A 100 17.10 4.34 -20.78
C GLY A 100 17.53 3.15 -19.92
N ARG A 101 18.69 2.56 -20.19
CA ARG A 101 19.22 1.44 -19.37
C ARG A 101 19.91 1.88 -18.10
N LEU A 102 20.42 3.12 -18.09
CA LEU A 102 21.01 3.73 -16.90
C LEU A 102 20.25 5.02 -16.56
N VAL A 103 19.82 5.12 -15.31
CA VAL A 103 19.18 6.30 -14.74
C VAL A 103 20.03 6.73 -13.53
N LEU A 104 20.45 8.00 -13.55
CA LEU A 104 21.22 8.59 -12.45
C LEU A 104 20.38 9.72 -11.81
N HIS A 105 20.14 9.58 -10.50
CA HIS A 105 19.59 10.65 -9.68
C HIS A 105 20.76 11.27 -8.87
N ALA A 106 21.24 12.44 -9.34
CA ALA A 106 22.37 13.14 -8.73
C ALA A 106 21.93 13.88 -7.46
N VAL A 107 21.52 13.12 -6.44
CA VAL A 107 21.10 13.61 -5.12
C VAL A 107 22.24 13.40 -4.12
N GLN A 108 22.44 14.35 -3.21
CA GLN A 108 23.44 14.21 -2.14
C GLN A 108 23.01 13.10 -1.16
N THR A 109 23.87 12.12 -0.93
CA THR A 109 23.56 10.89 -0.17
C THR A 109 24.53 10.62 0.98
N ASP A 110 25.49 11.52 1.22
CA ASP A 110 26.47 11.46 2.31
C ASP A 110 27.20 10.09 2.41
N GLY A 111 27.64 9.57 1.24
CA GLY A 111 28.43 8.33 1.15
C GLY A 111 27.62 7.03 1.15
N ILE A 112 26.28 7.10 1.07
CA ILE A 112 25.42 5.94 0.86
C ILE A 112 24.95 5.95 -0.60
N VAL A 113 24.96 4.79 -1.24
CA VAL A 113 24.46 4.62 -2.61
C VAL A 113 23.20 3.76 -2.58
N TYR A 114 22.20 4.13 -3.36
CA TYR A 114 20.93 3.43 -3.44
C TYR A 114 20.68 2.90 -4.87
N PRO A 115 21.19 1.71 -5.21
CA PRO A 115 20.89 1.05 -6.47
C PRO A 115 19.48 0.47 -6.44
N THR A 116 18.76 0.61 -7.56
CA THR A 116 17.56 -0.18 -7.88
C THR A 116 17.72 -0.74 -9.28
N VAL A 117 17.68 -2.06 -9.40
CA VAL A 117 17.77 -2.76 -10.68
C VAL A 117 16.38 -3.23 -11.08
N TYR A 118 15.87 -2.69 -12.17
CA TYR A 118 14.58 -3.06 -12.74
C TYR A 118 14.80 -4.08 -13.86
N PHE A 119 14.26 -5.26 -13.71
CA PHE A 119 14.24 -6.29 -14.75
C PHE A 119 12.85 -6.34 -15.38
N ALA A 120 12.77 -6.11 -16.69
CA ALA A 120 11.51 -6.15 -17.40
C ALA A 120 10.88 -7.54 -17.31
N ALA A 121 9.65 -7.59 -16.83
CA ALA A 121 8.88 -8.79 -16.53
C ALA A 121 7.53 -8.82 -17.27
N ASP A 122 7.36 -7.98 -18.28
CA ASP A 122 6.11 -7.78 -19.01
C ASP A 122 5.56 -9.06 -19.64
N ASP A 123 6.43 -10.03 -19.95
CA ASP A 123 6.11 -11.32 -20.59
C ASP A 123 5.88 -12.47 -19.59
N LEU A 124 5.66 -12.14 -18.32
CA LEU A 124 5.18 -13.13 -17.35
C LEU A 124 3.71 -13.43 -17.60
N THR A 125 3.39 -14.74 -17.65
CA THR A 125 1.99 -15.16 -17.74
C THR A 125 1.27 -14.99 -16.41
N GLU A 126 -0.06 -14.92 -16.46
CA GLU A 126 -0.89 -14.79 -15.26
C GLU A 126 -0.63 -15.91 -14.24
N GLU A 127 -0.38 -17.13 -14.73
CA GLU A 127 -0.05 -18.28 -13.89
C GLU A 127 1.29 -18.14 -13.17
N GLN A 128 2.25 -17.41 -13.75
CA GLN A 128 3.56 -17.18 -13.16
C GLN A 128 3.54 -16.09 -12.05
N LEU A 129 2.55 -15.19 -12.06
CA LEU A 129 2.51 -14.06 -11.14
C LEU A 129 2.59 -14.45 -9.65
N PRO A 130 1.81 -15.39 -9.11
CA PRO A 130 1.88 -15.75 -7.70
C PRO A 130 3.22 -16.35 -7.28
N TYR A 131 3.87 -17.11 -8.18
CA TYR A 131 5.21 -17.68 -7.91
C TYR A 131 6.28 -16.60 -7.73
N THR A 132 6.14 -15.43 -8.37
CA THR A 132 7.08 -14.31 -8.18
C THR A 132 7.08 -13.79 -6.75
N SER A 133 5.95 -13.88 -6.03
CA SER A 133 5.85 -13.48 -4.63
C SER A 133 6.50 -14.50 -3.69
N VAL A 134 6.46 -15.79 -4.02
CA VAL A 134 7.24 -16.82 -3.31
C VAL A 134 8.72 -16.62 -3.60
N LEU A 135 9.10 -16.39 -4.87
CA LEU A 135 10.49 -16.09 -5.26
C LEU A 135 11.04 -14.91 -4.45
N ARG A 136 10.31 -13.80 -4.39
CA ARG A 136 10.68 -12.61 -3.60
C ARG A 136 10.97 -12.95 -2.14
N ALA A 137 10.17 -13.82 -1.52
CA ALA A 137 10.38 -14.21 -0.12
C ALA A 137 11.54 -15.18 0.07
N ALA A 138 11.86 -15.98 -0.94
CA ALA A 138 12.95 -16.95 -0.90
C ALA A 138 14.33 -16.29 -1.11
N LEU A 139 14.42 -15.31 -2.01
CA LEU A 139 15.67 -14.62 -2.32
C LEU A 139 16.24 -13.89 -1.09
N GLY A 140 17.46 -14.21 -0.74
CA GLY A 140 18.15 -13.70 0.44
C GLY A 140 17.81 -14.45 1.75
N GLN A 141 16.85 -15.40 1.74
CA GLN A 141 16.51 -16.23 2.90
C GLN A 141 17.02 -17.68 2.77
N LEU A 142 17.25 -18.13 1.55
CA LEU A 142 17.78 -19.45 1.22
C LEU A 142 19.29 -19.38 0.97
N PRO A 143 20.03 -20.51 1.05
CA PRO A 143 21.45 -20.58 0.70
C PRO A 143 21.72 -20.00 -0.69
N ALA A 144 22.80 -19.24 -0.85
CA ALA A 144 23.19 -18.67 -2.14
C ALA A 144 24.71 -18.48 -2.23
N GLY A 145 25.29 -18.64 -3.42
CA GLY A 145 26.70 -18.38 -3.68
C GLY A 145 27.65 -19.24 -2.84
N GLY A 146 27.27 -20.46 -2.48
CA GLY A 146 28.04 -21.37 -1.62
C GLY A 146 27.96 -21.07 -0.12
N MET A 147 27.20 -20.05 0.29
CA MET A 147 26.91 -19.71 1.68
C MET A 147 25.63 -20.38 2.15
N ASP A 148 25.60 -20.88 3.37
CA ASP A 148 24.35 -21.25 4.02
C ASP A 148 23.49 -20.01 4.37
N ALA A 149 22.24 -20.22 4.78
CA ALA A 149 21.31 -19.12 5.05
C ALA A 149 21.78 -18.18 6.17
N LEU A 150 22.47 -18.70 7.20
CA LEU A 150 22.94 -17.90 8.33
C LEU A 150 24.12 -17.02 7.92
N GLU A 151 25.09 -17.59 7.20
CA GLU A 151 26.24 -16.82 6.70
C GLU A 151 25.79 -15.79 5.65
N LEU A 152 24.84 -16.14 4.77
CA LEU A 152 24.25 -15.19 3.83
C LEU A 152 23.62 -13.99 4.56
N GLN A 153 22.81 -14.24 5.58
CA GLN A 153 22.20 -13.16 6.38
C GLN A 153 23.24 -12.29 7.08
N LYS A 154 24.32 -12.88 7.57
CA LYS A 154 25.43 -12.13 8.16
C LYS A 154 26.13 -11.26 7.11
N GLN A 155 26.42 -11.79 5.92
CA GLN A 155 27.03 -11.04 4.83
C GLN A 155 26.14 -9.90 4.35
N LEU A 156 24.83 -10.13 4.24
CA LEU A 156 23.85 -9.08 3.93
C LEU A 156 23.96 -7.90 4.92
N ARG A 157 23.92 -8.18 6.23
CA ARG A 157 24.02 -7.13 7.27
C ARG A 157 25.35 -6.41 7.32
N LEU A 158 26.46 -7.04 6.89
CA LEU A 158 27.79 -6.46 6.90
C LEU A 158 28.08 -5.59 5.67
N LYS A 159 27.48 -5.90 4.53
CA LYS A 159 27.89 -5.33 3.23
C LYS A 159 26.84 -4.40 2.62
N LEU A 160 25.58 -4.63 2.89
CA LEU A 160 24.49 -3.83 2.35
C LEU A 160 23.34 -3.75 3.37
N ASP A 161 22.39 -2.86 3.11
CA ASP A 161 21.16 -2.74 3.88
C ASP A 161 19.95 -2.75 2.94
N GLY A 162 18.82 -3.24 3.44
CA GLY A 162 17.53 -3.18 2.78
C GLY A 162 17.44 -3.96 1.47
N PHE A 163 18.18 -5.09 1.31
CA PHE A 163 18.02 -5.95 0.14
C PHE A 163 16.56 -6.41 0.02
N SER A 164 15.96 -6.09 -1.10
CA SER A 164 14.56 -6.45 -1.38
C SER A 164 14.34 -6.71 -2.86
N VAL A 165 13.44 -7.65 -3.14
CA VAL A 165 12.92 -7.89 -4.47
C VAL A 165 11.41 -7.63 -4.46
N ALA A 166 10.90 -6.88 -5.43
CA ALA A 166 9.48 -6.58 -5.57
C ALA A 166 9.05 -6.76 -7.01
N LEU A 167 7.86 -7.32 -7.24
CA LEU A 167 7.21 -7.26 -8.54
C LEU A 167 6.27 -6.04 -8.53
N ALA A 168 6.50 -5.08 -9.43
CA ALA A 168 5.79 -3.82 -9.45
C ALA A 168 5.19 -3.52 -10.82
N PRO A 169 3.84 -3.51 -10.94
CA PRO A 169 3.17 -3.03 -12.13
C PRO A 169 3.07 -1.49 -12.10
N TYR A 170 3.61 -0.84 -13.10
CA TYR A 170 3.55 0.61 -13.30
C TYR A 170 2.50 0.93 -14.36
N SER A 171 1.29 1.33 -13.92
CA SER A 171 0.25 1.83 -14.85
C SER A 171 0.80 2.98 -15.69
N GLN A 172 0.57 2.96 -16.99
CA GLN A 172 1.06 4.00 -17.87
C GLN A 172 0.21 5.25 -17.76
N TYR A 173 0.85 6.42 -17.61
CA TYR A 173 0.13 7.68 -17.36
C TYR A 173 -0.75 8.09 -18.54
N HIS A 174 -0.27 7.89 -19.77
CA HIS A 174 -1.00 8.23 -21.00
C HIS A 174 -1.85 7.08 -21.55
N ASP A 175 -1.76 5.88 -20.95
CA ASP A 175 -2.59 4.72 -21.25
C ASP A 175 -2.94 3.97 -19.95
N PRO A 176 -3.87 4.49 -19.14
CA PRO A 176 -4.18 3.97 -17.80
C PRO A 176 -4.69 2.52 -17.78
N GLN A 177 -5.08 1.96 -18.92
CA GLN A 177 -5.53 0.57 -19.02
C GLN A 177 -4.37 -0.41 -19.17
N SER A 178 -3.18 0.07 -19.51
CA SER A 178 -1.97 -0.74 -19.61
C SER A 178 -1.01 -0.51 -18.45
N TYR A 179 -0.09 -1.45 -18.24
CA TYR A 179 1.01 -1.30 -17.31
C TYR A 179 2.30 -1.93 -17.86
N ARG A 180 3.43 -1.49 -17.35
CA ARG A 180 4.72 -2.16 -17.50
C ARG A 180 5.04 -2.87 -16.20
N LEU A 181 5.51 -4.11 -16.30
CA LEU A 181 5.83 -4.95 -15.16
C LEU A 181 7.33 -5.07 -14.98
N TYR A 182 7.82 -4.83 -13.77
CA TYR A 182 9.23 -4.96 -13.43
C TYR A 182 9.43 -5.78 -12.16
N ALA A 183 10.42 -6.67 -12.18
CA ALA A 183 11.02 -7.18 -10.97
C ALA A 183 12.10 -6.17 -10.53
N ALA A 184 11.84 -5.44 -9.45
CA ALA A 184 12.73 -4.42 -8.92
C ALA A 184 13.55 -5.00 -7.76
N VAL A 185 14.87 -4.96 -7.90
CA VAL A 185 15.84 -5.36 -6.87
C VAL A 185 16.49 -4.11 -6.30
N SER A 186 16.24 -3.82 -5.04
CA SER A 186 16.75 -2.62 -4.38
C SER A 186 17.59 -2.97 -3.17
N PHE A 187 18.68 -2.22 -2.96
CA PHE A 187 19.49 -2.27 -1.76
C PHE A 187 20.18 -0.92 -1.53
N SER A 188 20.84 -0.76 -0.39
CA SER A 188 21.73 0.37 -0.14
C SER A 188 23.07 -0.13 0.37
N ALA A 189 24.13 0.62 0.08
CA ALA A 189 25.46 0.32 0.56
C ALA A 189 26.30 1.59 0.76
N LEU A 190 27.27 1.53 1.66
CA LEU A 190 28.32 2.53 1.69
C LEU A 190 29.16 2.43 0.42
N GLU A 191 29.64 3.55 -0.11
CA GLU A 191 30.48 3.59 -1.33
C GLU A 191 31.65 2.59 -1.27
N ALA A 192 32.34 2.52 -0.13
CA ALA A 192 33.45 1.61 0.08
C ALA A 192 33.08 0.11 0.06
N LYS A 193 31.79 -0.21 0.25
CA LYS A 193 31.25 -1.60 0.26
C LYS A 193 30.51 -1.96 -1.04
N LEU A 194 30.33 -1.01 -1.93
CA LEU A 194 29.49 -1.15 -3.11
C LEU A 194 29.91 -2.32 -4.02
N PRO A 195 31.20 -2.59 -4.31
CA PRO A 195 31.60 -3.74 -5.12
C PRO A 195 31.21 -5.08 -4.50
N GLU A 196 31.31 -5.19 -3.17
CA GLU A 196 30.93 -6.41 -2.45
C GLU A 196 29.41 -6.58 -2.41
N ALA A 197 28.66 -5.48 -2.20
CA ALA A 197 27.21 -5.46 -2.20
C ALA A 197 26.64 -5.90 -3.56
N VAL A 198 27.18 -5.38 -4.67
CA VAL A 198 26.78 -5.75 -6.04
C VAL A 198 27.02 -7.24 -6.30
N ARG A 199 28.19 -7.76 -5.91
CA ARG A 199 28.50 -9.18 -6.07
C ARG A 199 27.55 -10.06 -5.26
N LEU A 200 27.28 -9.69 -4.01
CA LEU A 200 26.37 -10.43 -3.15
C LEU A 200 24.93 -10.42 -3.70
N ALA A 201 24.46 -9.26 -4.17
CA ALA A 201 23.15 -9.15 -4.81
C ALA A 201 23.06 -10.07 -6.04
N ALA A 202 24.05 -10.05 -6.92
CA ALA A 202 24.08 -10.93 -8.10
C ALA A 202 24.11 -12.42 -7.73
N GLN A 203 24.89 -12.81 -6.70
CA GLN A 203 24.90 -14.20 -6.20
C GLN A 203 23.53 -14.64 -5.71
N ILE A 204 22.80 -13.80 -4.98
CA ILE A 204 21.44 -14.11 -4.54
C ILE A 204 20.52 -14.32 -5.73
N LEU A 205 20.59 -13.47 -6.75
CA LEU A 205 19.70 -13.53 -7.90
C LEU A 205 19.95 -14.75 -8.83
N THR A 206 21.20 -15.24 -8.88
CA THR A 206 21.62 -16.26 -9.86
C THR A 206 22.01 -17.59 -9.24
N GLN A 207 22.27 -17.66 -7.93
CA GLN A 207 22.84 -18.82 -7.26
C GLN A 207 22.10 -19.23 -5.99
N THR A 208 20.82 -18.81 -5.83
CA THR A 208 19.98 -19.26 -4.72
C THR A 208 19.62 -20.74 -4.93
N ASP A 209 19.83 -21.54 -3.88
CA ASP A 209 19.44 -22.95 -3.86
C ASP A 209 18.04 -23.12 -3.28
N PHE A 210 17.09 -23.55 -4.15
CA PHE A 210 15.70 -23.79 -3.80
C PHE A 210 15.42 -25.24 -3.37
N SER A 211 16.43 -26.09 -3.16
CA SER A 211 16.25 -27.53 -2.92
C SER A 211 15.67 -27.88 -1.54
N ASP A 212 15.80 -26.97 -0.56
CA ASP A 212 15.28 -27.18 0.80
C ASP A 212 13.75 -27.01 0.85
N LYS A 213 13.01 -28.10 0.61
CA LYS A 213 11.55 -28.14 0.64
C LYS A 213 10.98 -27.73 2.00
N ALA A 214 11.64 -28.09 3.11
CA ALA A 214 11.16 -27.76 4.43
C ALA A 214 11.20 -26.25 4.69
N LYS A 215 12.29 -25.60 4.28
CA LYS A 215 12.43 -24.14 4.39
C LYS A 215 11.49 -23.40 3.45
N LEU A 216 11.26 -23.90 2.24
CA LEU A 216 10.27 -23.33 1.32
C LEU A 216 8.85 -23.39 1.92
N LEU A 217 8.47 -24.50 2.52
CA LEU A 217 7.17 -24.64 3.18
C LEU A 217 7.04 -23.66 4.37
N GLU A 218 8.09 -23.49 5.15
CA GLU A 218 8.13 -22.51 6.24
C GLU A 218 7.89 -21.08 5.70
N LEU A 219 8.58 -20.68 4.62
CA LEU A 219 8.41 -19.36 3.99
C LEU A 219 6.99 -19.15 3.45
N ILE A 220 6.39 -20.18 2.83
CA ILE A 220 5.00 -20.13 2.35
C ILE A 220 4.03 -19.91 3.53
N ARG A 221 4.22 -20.64 4.64
CA ARG A 221 3.42 -20.47 5.85
C ARG A 221 3.55 -19.08 6.45
N GLN A 222 4.77 -18.57 6.54
CA GLN A 222 5.03 -17.21 7.04
C GLN A 222 4.35 -16.15 6.17
N GLN A 223 4.40 -16.29 4.84
CA GLN A 223 3.71 -15.37 3.92
C GLN A 223 2.20 -15.44 4.08
N ARG A 224 1.63 -16.66 4.12
CA ARG A 224 0.20 -16.87 4.30
C ARG A 224 -0.28 -16.23 5.61
N ASP A 225 0.40 -16.52 6.72
CA ASP A 225 0.04 -15.99 8.05
C ASP A 225 0.17 -14.47 8.10
N GLY A 226 1.26 -13.93 7.56
CA GLY A 226 1.46 -12.48 7.47
C GLY A 226 0.37 -11.79 6.63
N LEU A 227 0.01 -12.35 5.49
CA LEU A 227 -1.03 -11.81 4.63
C LEU A 227 -2.42 -11.95 5.28
N GLN A 228 -2.71 -13.06 5.95
CA GLN A 228 -3.95 -13.22 6.72
C GLN A 228 -4.07 -12.16 7.82
N GLN A 229 -3.01 -11.93 8.58
CA GLN A 229 -2.99 -10.89 9.61
C GLN A 229 -3.19 -9.51 9.01
N GLN A 230 -2.57 -9.21 7.87
CA GLN A 230 -2.75 -7.95 7.16
C GLN A 230 -4.20 -7.76 6.71
N ILE A 231 -4.83 -8.78 6.11
CA ILE A 231 -6.23 -8.77 5.67
C ILE A 231 -7.17 -8.55 6.87
N VAL A 232 -6.95 -9.24 7.99
CA VAL A 232 -7.80 -9.14 9.18
C VAL A 232 -7.62 -7.81 9.93
N ASN A 233 -6.38 -7.30 10.03
CA ASN A 233 -6.09 -6.10 10.83
C ASN A 233 -6.18 -4.78 10.04
N SER A 234 -5.98 -4.85 8.72
CA SER A 234 -5.90 -3.69 7.81
C SER A 234 -6.66 -3.95 6.51
N GLY A 235 -7.84 -4.53 6.60
CA GLY A 235 -8.63 -5.03 5.48
C GLY A 235 -9.03 -3.98 4.42
N SER A 236 -8.99 -2.68 4.75
CA SER A 236 -9.32 -1.63 3.77
C SER A 236 -8.42 -1.65 2.54
N SER A 237 -7.11 -1.90 2.71
CA SER A 237 -6.18 -2.02 1.57
C SER A 237 -6.49 -3.26 0.73
N ALA A 238 -6.82 -4.39 1.37
CA ALA A 238 -7.23 -5.60 0.67
C ALA A 238 -8.56 -5.41 -0.08
N ALA A 239 -9.56 -4.74 0.54
CA ALA A 239 -10.83 -4.42 -0.08
C ALA A 239 -10.65 -3.50 -1.31
N MET A 240 -9.86 -2.43 -1.17
CA MET A 240 -9.55 -1.52 -2.27
C MET A 240 -8.84 -2.24 -3.42
N LEU A 241 -7.82 -3.04 -3.12
CA LEU A 241 -7.08 -3.79 -4.14
C LEU A 241 -8.02 -4.77 -4.87
N ARG A 242 -8.83 -5.51 -4.12
CA ARG A 242 -9.78 -6.49 -4.66
C ARG A 242 -10.80 -5.83 -5.59
N ALA A 243 -11.44 -4.73 -5.15
CA ALA A 243 -12.39 -3.98 -5.97
C ALA A 243 -11.71 -3.35 -7.21
N SER A 244 -10.53 -2.77 -7.03
CA SER A 244 -9.76 -2.15 -8.12
C SER A 244 -9.30 -3.16 -9.18
N ALA A 245 -9.08 -4.41 -8.81
CA ALA A 245 -8.64 -5.49 -9.71
C ALA A 245 -9.71 -5.85 -10.77
N ALA A 246 -10.96 -5.48 -10.57
CA ALA A 246 -12.02 -5.59 -11.58
C ALA A 246 -12.06 -4.41 -12.57
N LEU A 247 -11.28 -3.34 -12.32
CA LEU A 247 -11.33 -2.07 -13.05
C LEU A 247 -10.01 -1.70 -13.73
N ASN A 248 -8.89 -2.26 -13.27
CA ASN A 248 -7.55 -1.87 -13.73
C ASN A 248 -6.61 -3.07 -13.76
N ALA A 249 -5.91 -3.27 -14.88
CA ALA A 249 -5.04 -4.43 -15.10
C ALA A 249 -3.82 -4.48 -14.15
N ALA A 250 -3.24 -3.32 -13.78
CA ALA A 250 -2.15 -3.28 -12.81
C ALA A 250 -2.62 -3.69 -11.41
N SER A 251 -3.84 -3.32 -11.03
CA SER A 251 -4.48 -3.78 -9.78
C SER A 251 -4.77 -5.27 -9.83
N ALA A 252 -5.20 -5.80 -10.99
CA ALA A 252 -5.42 -7.24 -11.19
C ALA A 252 -4.12 -8.05 -11.07
N CYS A 253 -3.02 -7.53 -11.60
CA CYS A 253 -1.68 -8.10 -11.41
C CYS A 253 -1.29 -8.10 -9.92
N SER A 254 -1.45 -6.96 -9.23
CA SER A 254 -1.13 -6.83 -7.81
C SER A 254 -1.98 -7.74 -6.92
N GLU A 255 -3.26 -7.92 -7.25
CA GLU A 255 -4.19 -8.81 -6.52
C GLU A 255 -3.73 -10.28 -6.58
N ARG A 256 -3.17 -10.72 -7.73
CA ARG A 256 -2.59 -12.07 -7.88
C ARG A 256 -1.25 -12.25 -7.19
N CYS A 257 -0.57 -11.16 -6.85
CA CYS A 257 0.74 -11.21 -6.19
C CYS A 257 0.69 -10.91 -4.69
N ALA A 258 -0.36 -10.22 -4.20
CA ALA A 258 -0.38 -9.73 -2.82
C ALA A 258 -1.78 -9.57 -2.22
N GLY A 259 -2.86 -9.86 -2.96
CA GLY A 259 -4.23 -9.70 -2.50
C GLY A 259 -4.87 -10.98 -1.99
N VAL A 260 -6.21 -10.98 -1.94
CA VAL A 260 -7.02 -12.13 -1.51
C VAL A 260 -6.84 -13.32 -2.44
N SER A 261 -6.69 -13.09 -3.76
CA SER A 261 -6.40 -14.16 -4.73
C SER A 261 -5.08 -14.85 -4.43
N TYR A 262 -4.04 -14.08 -4.08
CA TYR A 262 -2.74 -14.64 -3.68
C TYR A 262 -2.83 -15.41 -2.37
N TYR A 263 -3.57 -14.91 -1.38
CA TYR A 263 -3.80 -15.62 -0.12
C TYR A 263 -4.45 -16.99 -0.34
N ARG A 264 -5.48 -17.06 -1.17
CA ARG A 264 -6.17 -18.31 -1.50
C ARG A 264 -5.25 -19.29 -2.23
N TRP A 265 -4.45 -18.78 -3.17
CA TRP A 265 -3.44 -19.57 -3.88
C TRP A 265 -2.35 -20.12 -2.93
N LEU A 266 -1.88 -19.31 -1.95
CA LEU A 266 -0.92 -19.78 -0.93
C LEU A 266 -1.50 -20.89 -0.05
N ARG A 267 -2.77 -20.79 0.33
CA ARG A 267 -3.45 -21.86 1.09
C ARG A 267 -3.52 -23.16 0.29
N GLU A 268 -3.90 -23.08 -0.98
CA GLU A 268 -3.95 -24.24 -1.87
C GLU A 268 -2.56 -24.86 -2.07
N LEU A 269 -1.56 -24.03 -2.30
CA LEU A 269 -0.17 -24.49 -2.44
C LEU A 269 0.32 -25.19 -1.18
N GLU A 270 0.06 -24.64 0.00
CA GLU A 270 0.45 -25.27 1.27
C GLU A 270 -0.25 -26.61 1.49
N GLN A 271 -1.57 -26.68 1.25
CA GLN A 271 -2.35 -27.92 1.41
C GLN A 271 -1.86 -29.05 0.49
N ASN A 272 -1.34 -28.70 -0.68
CA ASN A 272 -0.88 -29.64 -1.71
C ASN A 272 0.66 -29.64 -1.84
N PHE A 273 1.39 -29.15 -0.84
CA PHE A 273 2.81 -28.86 -0.96
C PHE A 273 3.64 -30.08 -1.35
N ASP A 274 3.41 -31.23 -0.72
CA ASP A 274 4.19 -32.45 -1.00
C ASP A 274 4.11 -32.89 -2.46
N ALA A 275 2.96 -32.69 -3.10
CA ALA A 275 2.75 -33.01 -4.50
C ALA A 275 3.29 -31.94 -5.46
N ARG A 276 3.37 -30.68 -5.03
CA ARG A 276 3.71 -29.51 -5.86
C ARG A 276 5.11 -28.94 -5.60
N ALA A 277 5.84 -29.47 -4.61
CA ALA A 277 7.13 -28.91 -4.22
C ALA A 277 8.17 -28.91 -5.35
N ASP A 278 8.24 -29.99 -6.14
CA ASP A 278 9.20 -30.09 -7.26
C ASP A 278 8.81 -29.14 -8.40
N GLU A 279 7.52 -29.01 -8.72
CA GLU A 279 7.01 -28.03 -9.67
C GLU A 279 7.35 -26.58 -9.22
N LEU A 280 7.13 -26.29 -7.93
CA LEU A 280 7.47 -24.99 -7.35
C LEU A 280 8.96 -24.67 -7.50
N ILE A 281 9.84 -25.60 -7.12
CA ILE A 281 11.30 -25.43 -7.22
C ILE A 281 11.71 -25.14 -8.67
N GLU A 282 11.19 -25.89 -9.61
CA GLU A 282 11.50 -25.71 -11.04
C GLU A 282 10.98 -24.36 -11.55
N MET A 283 9.78 -23.95 -11.13
CA MET A 283 9.23 -22.63 -11.48
C MET A 283 10.08 -21.49 -10.91
N LEU A 284 10.53 -21.59 -9.66
CA LEU A 284 11.40 -20.56 -9.05
C LEU A 284 12.74 -20.44 -9.77
N ARG A 285 13.36 -21.56 -10.17
CA ARG A 285 14.58 -21.59 -11.00
C ARG A 285 14.35 -20.92 -12.35
N THR A 286 13.30 -21.36 -13.05
CA THR A 286 12.91 -20.80 -14.36
C THR A 286 12.68 -19.28 -14.28
N LEU A 287 12.03 -18.79 -13.23
CA LEU A 287 11.81 -17.35 -13.02
C LEU A 287 13.13 -16.59 -12.76
N CYS A 288 14.06 -17.16 -11.98
CA CYS A 288 15.38 -16.55 -11.80
C CYS A 288 16.14 -16.44 -13.11
N GLU A 289 16.23 -17.53 -13.87
CA GLU A 289 16.93 -17.60 -15.16
C GLU A 289 16.30 -16.68 -16.21
N LYS A 290 14.95 -16.54 -16.19
CA LYS A 290 14.22 -15.69 -17.10
C LYS A 290 14.41 -14.19 -16.76
N LEU A 291 14.31 -13.84 -15.49
CA LEU A 291 14.20 -12.44 -15.06
C LEU A 291 15.55 -11.76 -14.88
N PHE A 292 16.49 -12.39 -14.15
CA PHE A 292 17.70 -11.74 -13.69
C PHE A 292 18.85 -11.82 -14.68
N VAL A 293 18.64 -11.20 -15.84
CA VAL A 293 19.57 -11.18 -16.97
C VAL A 293 19.81 -9.75 -17.46
N THR A 294 21.01 -9.48 -18.00
CA THR A 294 21.38 -8.12 -18.43
C THR A 294 20.54 -7.60 -19.60
N ALA A 295 20.00 -8.50 -20.45
CA ALA A 295 19.12 -8.12 -21.55
C ALA A 295 17.79 -7.49 -21.12
N ARG A 296 17.36 -7.71 -19.86
CA ARG A 296 16.13 -7.16 -19.26
C ARG A 296 16.39 -6.01 -18.30
N MET A 297 17.67 -5.73 -18.02
CA MET A 297 18.09 -4.84 -16.94
C MET A 297 18.00 -3.37 -17.31
N ARG A 298 17.45 -2.57 -16.40
CA ARG A 298 17.59 -1.13 -16.29
C ARG A 298 18.11 -0.83 -14.89
N LEU A 299 19.21 -0.10 -14.79
CA LEU A 299 19.80 0.30 -13.51
C LEU A 299 19.40 1.73 -13.20
N SER A 300 18.87 1.95 -12.01
CA SER A 300 18.70 3.29 -11.42
C SER A 300 19.62 3.43 -10.22
N ILE A 301 20.29 4.57 -10.12
CA ILE A 301 21.20 4.91 -9.01
C ILE A 301 20.82 6.26 -8.44
N THR A 302 20.60 6.30 -7.12
CA THR A 302 20.61 7.56 -6.37
C THR A 302 21.96 7.70 -5.68
N GLY A 303 22.76 8.67 -6.14
CA GLY A 303 24.14 8.87 -5.69
C GLY A 303 25.05 9.49 -6.74
N GLY A 304 26.36 9.30 -6.59
CA GLY A 304 27.37 9.84 -7.51
C GLY A 304 27.50 9.03 -8.81
N ARG A 305 27.89 9.70 -9.91
CA ARG A 305 28.07 9.08 -11.24
C ARG A 305 29.07 7.92 -11.25
N GLN A 306 30.22 8.08 -10.58
CA GLN A 306 31.22 7.00 -10.50
C GLN A 306 30.65 5.72 -9.86
N ASN A 307 29.70 5.85 -8.95
CA ASN A 307 29.01 4.71 -8.33
C ASN A 307 28.08 4.01 -9.32
N ALA A 308 27.45 4.77 -10.21
CA ALA A 308 26.60 4.22 -11.26
C ALA A 308 27.40 3.34 -12.23
N GLU A 309 28.55 3.82 -12.70
CA GLU A 309 29.44 3.06 -13.58
C GLU A 309 29.98 1.78 -12.92
N LEU A 310 30.34 1.87 -11.65
CA LEU A 310 30.82 0.71 -10.88
C LEU A 310 29.72 -0.35 -10.76
N VAL A 311 28.50 0.03 -10.37
CA VAL A 311 27.38 -0.90 -10.22
C VAL A 311 27.01 -1.52 -11.57
N LEU A 312 26.92 -0.71 -12.62
CA LEU A 312 26.57 -1.18 -13.97
C LEU A 312 27.57 -2.22 -14.48
N THR A 313 28.87 -1.92 -14.35
CA THR A 313 29.95 -2.84 -14.75
C THR A 313 29.89 -4.14 -13.94
N GLY A 314 29.81 -4.03 -12.61
CA GLY A 314 29.76 -5.20 -11.74
C GLY A 314 28.51 -6.10 -11.99
N LEU A 315 27.36 -5.52 -12.29
CA LEU A 315 26.18 -6.28 -12.66
C LEU A 315 26.30 -6.94 -14.04
N ARG A 316 26.88 -6.25 -15.04
CA ARG A 316 27.13 -6.81 -16.38
C ARG A 316 28.09 -7.98 -16.37
N GLU A 317 29.09 -7.95 -15.48
CA GLU A 317 30.04 -9.04 -15.30
C GLU A 317 29.45 -10.23 -14.54
N ALA A 318 28.56 -9.97 -13.59
CA ALA A 318 28.04 -11.00 -12.68
C ALA A 318 26.74 -11.65 -13.13
N LEU A 319 25.93 -10.98 -13.95
CA LEU A 319 24.65 -11.49 -14.43
C LEU A 319 24.79 -12.10 -15.85
N PRO A 320 24.06 -13.19 -16.17
CA PRO A 320 24.01 -13.73 -17.52
C PRO A 320 23.37 -12.75 -18.50
N THR A 321 23.72 -12.87 -19.79
CA THR A 321 23.14 -12.01 -20.83
C THR A 321 21.64 -12.26 -21.00
N GLY A 322 21.25 -13.51 -21.15
CA GLY A 322 19.86 -13.96 -21.26
C GLY A 322 19.11 -13.43 -22.49
N ALA A 323 17.78 -13.56 -22.47
CA ALA A 323 16.90 -13.12 -23.53
C ALA A 323 16.18 -11.81 -23.16
N VAL A 324 15.92 -10.97 -24.18
CA VAL A 324 15.03 -9.79 -24.04
C VAL A 324 13.60 -10.23 -23.70
N PRO A 325 12.77 -9.35 -23.10
CA PRO A 325 11.38 -9.66 -22.83
C PRO A 325 10.63 -10.05 -24.12
N GLY A 326 9.73 -11.02 -24.01
CA GLY A 326 8.76 -11.34 -25.04
C GLY A 326 7.64 -10.31 -25.17
N ALA A 327 6.56 -10.65 -25.86
CA ALA A 327 5.39 -9.80 -25.96
C ALA A 327 4.75 -9.56 -24.57
N PRO A 328 4.33 -8.32 -24.26
CA PRO A 328 3.70 -8.02 -22.97
C PRO A 328 2.42 -8.83 -22.75
N CYS A 329 2.28 -9.37 -21.54
CA CYS A 329 1.07 -10.03 -21.06
C CYS A 329 0.41 -9.13 -20.01
N GLN A 330 -0.85 -8.79 -20.19
CA GLN A 330 -1.63 -8.01 -19.21
C GLN A 330 -2.49 -8.96 -18.38
N ALA A 331 -2.52 -8.75 -17.08
CA ALA A 331 -3.37 -9.53 -16.19
C ALA A 331 -4.85 -9.30 -16.51
N GLN A 332 -5.62 -10.38 -16.56
CA GLN A 332 -7.07 -10.31 -16.78
C GLN A 332 -7.75 -9.65 -15.57
N LEU A 333 -8.73 -8.79 -15.85
CA LEU A 333 -9.53 -8.17 -14.81
C LEU A 333 -10.35 -9.22 -14.05
N LEU A 334 -10.56 -8.98 -12.77
CA LEU A 334 -11.51 -9.79 -12.01
C LEU A 334 -12.95 -9.49 -12.44
N PRO A 335 -13.90 -10.42 -12.21
CA PRO A 335 -15.32 -10.16 -12.47
C PRO A 335 -15.81 -8.97 -11.62
N ILE A 336 -16.65 -8.11 -12.22
CA ILE A 336 -17.35 -7.03 -11.50
C ILE A 336 -18.38 -7.67 -10.57
N ARG A 337 -18.22 -7.45 -9.25
CA ARG A 337 -19.09 -8.02 -8.21
C ARG A 337 -19.27 -7.04 -7.06
N LYS A 338 -20.32 -7.28 -6.26
CA LYS A 338 -20.46 -6.76 -4.91
C LYS A 338 -20.12 -7.89 -3.95
N GLU A 339 -18.87 -7.97 -3.51
CA GLU A 339 -18.30 -9.09 -2.80
C GLU A 339 -18.19 -8.81 -1.30
N GLY A 340 -18.63 -9.76 -0.47
CA GLY A 340 -18.45 -9.76 0.97
C GLY A 340 -17.53 -10.91 1.40
N ILE A 341 -16.35 -10.62 1.93
CA ILE A 341 -15.38 -11.62 2.38
C ILE A 341 -15.46 -11.72 3.90
N VAL A 342 -15.87 -12.88 4.38
CA VAL A 342 -16.01 -13.15 5.82
C VAL A 342 -14.63 -13.33 6.44
N ILE A 343 -14.34 -12.52 7.45
CA ILE A 343 -13.11 -12.57 8.23
C ILE A 343 -13.42 -12.60 9.73
N PRO A 344 -12.55 -13.18 10.58
CA PRO A 344 -12.71 -13.19 12.03
C PRO A 344 -12.36 -11.82 12.63
N SER A 345 -13.29 -10.87 12.52
CA SER A 345 -13.15 -9.49 13.01
C SER A 345 -14.46 -9.05 13.66
N GLU A 346 -14.39 -8.07 14.56
CA GLU A 346 -15.58 -7.40 15.15
C GLU A 346 -16.03 -6.18 14.33
N VAL A 347 -15.22 -5.75 13.38
CA VAL A 347 -15.41 -4.57 12.54
C VAL A 347 -15.28 -4.92 11.07
N SER A 348 -15.79 -4.07 10.19
CA SER A 348 -15.70 -4.23 8.76
C SER A 348 -14.71 -3.25 8.11
N PHE A 349 -14.35 -3.55 6.87
CA PHE A 349 -13.54 -2.74 5.97
C PHE A 349 -14.22 -2.76 4.61
N THR A 350 -14.65 -1.63 4.14
CA THR A 350 -15.41 -1.54 2.88
C THR A 350 -14.66 -0.69 1.87
N ALA A 351 -14.64 -1.09 0.62
CA ALA A 351 -14.19 -0.29 -0.50
C ALA A 351 -15.27 -0.23 -1.60
N VAL A 352 -15.45 0.94 -2.17
CA VAL A 352 -16.22 1.18 -3.39
C VAL A 352 -15.28 1.83 -4.39
N CYS A 353 -15.01 1.16 -5.50
CA CYS A 353 -14.08 1.62 -6.51
C CYS A 353 -14.77 1.81 -7.85
N GLY A 354 -14.45 2.88 -8.57
CA GLY A 354 -14.96 3.16 -9.91
C GLY A 354 -13.95 3.95 -10.73
N ASN A 355 -14.15 4.03 -12.03
CA ASN A 355 -13.29 4.81 -12.93
C ASN A 355 -13.97 6.11 -13.34
N VAL A 356 -13.21 7.19 -13.37
CA VAL A 356 -13.53 8.43 -14.09
C VAL A 356 -12.80 8.44 -15.43
N HIS A 357 -13.31 9.22 -16.40
CA HIS A 357 -12.77 9.19 -17.77
C HIS A 357 -11.35 9.75 -17.88
N ALA A 358 -11.01 10.76 -17.08
CA ALA A 358 -9.70 11.38 -17.08
C ALA A 358 -9.35 11.88 -15.67
N TYR A 359 -8.12 11.70 -15.27
CA TYR A 359 -7.59 12.27 -14.04
C TYR A 359 -7.33 13.78 -14.21
N SER A 360 -7.63 14.56 -13.17
CA SER A 360 -7.25 15.98 -13.06
C SER A 360 -6.92 16.36 -11.63
N GLY A 361 -6.22 17.48 -11.44
CA GLY A 361 -5.98 18.05 -10.12
C GLY A 361 -7.28 18.39 -9.38
N ASP A 362 -8.30 18.86 -10.11
CA ASP A 362 -9.63 19.15 -9.59
C ASP A 362 -10.28 17.94 -8.91
N LEU A 363 -10.19 16.75 -9.54
CA LEU A 363 -10.68 15.50 -8.94
C LEU A 363 -10.00 15.19 -7.61
N ARG A 364 -8.70 15.47 -7.50
CA ARG A 364 -7.96 15.24 -6.26
C ARG A 364 -8.44 16.18 -5.15
N ILE A 365 -8.73 17.45 -5.47
CA ILE A 365 -9.30 18.41 -4.53
C ILE A 365 -10.71 18.00 -4.12
N ALA A 366 -11.57 17.60 -5.06
CA ALA A 366 -12.92 17.13 -4.77
C ALA A 366 -12.91 15.88 -3.87
N CYS A 367 -12.05 14.90 -4.15
CA CYS A 367 -11.87 13.73 -3.30
C CYS A 367 -11.42 14.09 -1.88
N ARG A 368 -10.49 15.03 -1.76
CA ARG A 368 -10.02 15.50 -0.45
C ARG A 368 -11.11 16.25 0.32
N ALA A 369 -11.84 17.14 -0.34
CA ALA A 369 -12.98 17.85 0.26
C ALA A 369 -14.06 16.88 0.75
N ALA A 370 -14.41 15.86 -0.03
CA ALA A 370 -15.35 14.83 0.39
C ALA A 370 -14.80 13.98 1.55
N SER A 371 -13.51 13.64 1.54
CA SER A 371 -12.88 12.87 2.63
C SER A 371 -12.95 13.61 3.97
N LEU A 372 -12.55 14.88 4.00
CA LEU A 372 -12.43 15.66 5.22
C LEU A 372 -13.76 16.28 5.68
N GLY A 373 -14.58 16.74 4.74
CA GLY A 373 -15.86 17.39 5.06
C GLY A 373 -17.01 16.40 5.24
N HIS A 374 -17.14 15.42 4.36
CA HIS A 374 -18.27 14.48 4.35
C HIS A 374 -17.97 13.17 5.09
N TYR A 375 -16.96 12.41 4.64
CA TYR A 375 -16.70 11.09 5.18
C TYR A 375 -16.20 11.14 6.62
N TRP A 376 -15.37 12.12 6.95
CA TRP A 376 -14.92 12.32 8.32
C TRP A 376 -16.09 12.50 9.28
N ASN A 377 -17.09 13.31 8.92
CA ASN A 377 -18.25 13.58 9.77
C ASN A 377 -19.24 12.41 9.80
N GLU A 378 -19.67 11.92 8.61
CA GLU A 378 -20.73 10.93 8.50
C GLU A 378 -20.29 9.52 8.88
N ILE A 379 -19.07 9.13 8.46
CA ILE A 379 -18.56 7.76 8.61
C ILE A 379 -17.74 7.63 9.89
N ARG A 380 -16.83 8.58 10.16
CA ARG A 380 -15.96 8.48 11.32
C ARG A 380 -16.61 9.02 12.59
N VAL A 381 -16.96 10.31 12.63
CA VAL A 381 -17.45 10.96 13.85
C VAL A 381 -18.81 10.42 14.26
N GLN A 382 -19.77 10.40 13.34
CA GLN A 382 -21.14 9.94 13.64
C GLN A 382 -21.31 8.42 13.45
N GLY A 383 -20.58 7.83 12.50
CA GLY A 383 -20.66 6.41 12.17
C GLY A 383 -19.79 5.52 13.06
N GLY A 384 -18.77 6.08 13.72
CA GLY A 384 -17.88 5.34 14.62
C GLY A 384 -16.78 4.55 13.92
N ALA A 385 -16.59 4.68 12.61
CA ALA A 385 -15.45 4.09 11.92
C ALA A 385 -14.13 4.74 12.39
N TYR A 386 -13.05 3.96 12.49
CA TYR A 386 -11.76 4.50 12.91
C TYR A 386 -11.11 5.37 11.82
N GLY A 387 -11.34 5.04 10.56
CA GLY A 387 -10.83 5.80 9.42
C GLY A 387 -11.69 5.65 8.18
N THR A 388 -11.56 6.61 7.27
CA THR A 388 -12.25 6.62 5.98
C THR A 388 -11.56 7.59 5.03
N GLY A 389 -11.83 7.50 3.75
CA GLY A 389 -11.34 8.44 2.76
C GLY A 389 -11.84 8.15 1.36
N LEU A 390 -11.67 9.13 0.50
CA LEU A 390 -11.90 9.07 -0.93
C LEU A 390 -10.61 9.45 -1.64
N LEU A 391 -10.12 8.58 -2.50
CA LEU A 391 -8.85 8.72 -3.20
C LEU A 391 -9.10 8.67 -4.72
N VAL A 392 -8.29 9.40 -5.47
CA VAL A 392 -8.20 9.25 -6.93
C VAL A 392 -6.74 9.01 -7.33
N ARG A 393 -6.52 8.05 -8.21
CA ARG A 393 -5.20 7.76 -8.78
C ARG A 393 -5.06 8.41 -10.16
N GLU A 394 -3.82 8.58 -10.62
CA GLU A 394 -3.52 9.15 -11.95
C GLU A 394 -4.14 8.33 -13.11
N THR A 395 -4.53 7.09 -12.84
CA THR A 395 -5.25 6.22 -13.77
C THR A 395 -6.74 6.55 -13.92
N GLY A 396 -7.26 7.53 -13.16
CA GLY A 396 -8.70 7.80 -13.08
C GLY A 396 -9.47 6.85 -12.14
N LEU A 397 -8.77 5.96 -11.44
CA LEU A 397 -9.40 5.07 -10.45
C LEU A 397 -9.74 5.84 -9.18
N VAL A 398 -11.03 5.93 -8.88
CA VAL A 398 -11.58 6.50 -7.64
C VAL A 398 -11.84 5.38 -6.65
N SER A 399 -11.46 5.56 -5.39
CA SER A 399 -11.63 4.56 -4.33
C SER A 399 -12.11 5.22 -3.05
N ALA A 400 -13.35 4.94 -2.65
CA ALA A 400 -13.87 5.25 -1.33
C ALA A 400 -13.64 4.06 -0.41
N TYR A 401 -13.19 4.30 0.83
CA TYR A 401 -12.93 3.21 1.78
C TYR A 401 -13.34 3.55 3.20
N THR A 402 -13.60 2.50 3.99
CA THR A 402 -13.73 2.57 5.44
C THR A 402 -12.70 1.66 6.13
N TYR A 403 -12.30 2.03 7.33
CA TYR A 403 -11.33 1.30 8.14
C TYR A 403 -11.86 1.10 9.55
N ARG A 404 -11.96 -0.15 9.98
CA ARG A 404 -12.55 -0.56 11.28
C ARG A 404 -13.93 0.08 11.51
N ASP A 405 -14.83 -0.24 10.62
CA ASP A 405 -16.17 0.30 10.53
C ASP A 405 -17.16 -0.61 11.27
N PRO A 406 -17.92 -0.10 12.24
CA PRO A 406 -18.94 -0.90 12.93
C PRO A 406 -20.22 -1.12 12.11
N ASP A 407 -20.46 -0.31 11.06
CA ASP A 407 -21.69 -0.38 10.23
C ASP A 407 -21.42 -0.07 8.75
N CYS A 408 -21.01 -1.09 8.00
CA CYS A 408 -20.72 -0.97 6.57
C CYS A 408 -21.92 -0.51 5.74
N ARG A 409 -23.16 -0.83 6.14
CA ARG A 409 -24.38 -0.43 5.43
C ARG A 409 -24.58 1.09 5.51
N ARG A 410 -24.46 1.66 6.71
CA ARG A 410 -24.54 3.10 6.94
C ARG A 410 -23.46 3.84 6.15
N SER A 411 -22.23 3.37 6.23
CA SER A 411 -21.08 3.98 5.56
C SER A 411 -21.21 3.94 4.03
N ARG A 412 -21.70 2.85 3.46
CA ARG A 412 -22.00 2.78 2.01
C ARG A 412 -23.09 3.80 1.62
N GLY A 413 -24.09 3.99 2.46
CA GLY A 413 -25.09 5.05 2.26
C GLY A 413 -24.47 6.46 2.26
N ALA A 414 -23.48 6.73 3.12
CA ALA A 414 -22.75 7.99 3.10
C ALA A 414 -21.92 8.13 1.83
N ILE A 415 -21.22 7.08 1.39
CA ILE A 415 -20.46 7.07 0.13
C ILE A 415 -21.37 7.42 -1.05
N GLY A 416 -22.59 6.87 -1.14
CA GLY A 416 -23.55 7.18 -2.21
C GLY A 416 -24.04 8.63 -2.22
N ARG A 417 -23.83 9.42 -1.13
CA ARG A 417 -24.18 10.84 -1.08
C ARG A 417 -23.04 11.79 -1.44
N THR A 418 -21.89 11.27 -1.90
CA THR A 418 -20.70 12.06 -2.20
C THR A 418 -20.95 13.18 -3.23
N ALA A 419 -21.67 12.88 -4.32
CA ALA A 419 -21.98 13.89 -5.35
C ALA A 419 -22.80 15.05 -4.77
N ALA A 420 -23.87 14.75 -4.06
CA ALA A 420 -24.74 15.76 -3.44
C ALA A 420 -23.97 16.64 -2.42
N TYR A 421 -23.05 16.05 -1.67
CA TYR A 421 -22.16 16.82 -0.79
C TYR A 421 -21.26 17.78 -1.57
N LEU A 422 -20.61 17.30 -2.64
CA LEU A 422 -19.71 18.13 -3.47
C LEU A 422 -20.45 19.27 -4.16
N GLU A 423 -21.67 19.04 -4.65
CA GLU A 423 -22.56 20.06 -5.21
C GLU A 423 -22.92 21.12 -4.18
N ALA A 424 -23.28 20.71 -2.95
CA ALA A 424 -23.59 21.63 -1.87
C ALA A 424 -22.35 22.44 -1.41
N ALA A 425 -21.19 21.79 -1.31
CA ALA A 425 -19.93 22.45 -1.00
C ALA A 425 -19.51 23.46 -2.07
N ALA A 426 -19.72 23.13 -3.34
CA ALA A 426 -19.49 24.08 -4.44
C ALA A 426 -20.43 25.30 -4.36
N ALA A 427 -21.72 25.06 -4.06
CA ALA A 427 -22.73 26.11 -3.98
C ALA A 427 -22.48 27.05 -2.77
N SER A 428 -21.82 26.60 -1.69
CA SER A 428 -21.43 27.44 -0.56
C SER A 428 -20.42 28.52 -0.93
N GLY A 429 -19.64 28.31 -2.00
CA GLY A 429 -18.59 29.23 -2.44
C GLY A 429 -17.38 29.27 -1.51
N GLU A 430 -17.24 28.33 -0.57
CA GLU A 430 -16.14 28.28 0.38
C GLU A 430 -14.81 28.04 -0.34
N ALA A 431 -13.78 28.82 0.05
CA ALA A 431 -12.43 28.71 -0.50
C ALA A 431 -11.84 27.30 -0.21
N GLN A 432 -11.11 26.75 -1.19
CA GLN A 432 -10.55 25.42 -1.09
C GLN A 432 -9.06 25.38 -0.68
N ASP A 433 -8.53 26.48 -0.15
CA ASP A 433 -7.11 26.65 0.18
C ASP A 433 -6.53 25.51 1.02
N VAL A 434 -7.26 25.10 2.08
CA VAL A 434 -6.84 24.00 2.96
C VAL A 434 -6.76 22.67 2.21
N ASN A 435 -7.72 22.40 1.32
CA ASN A 435 -7.73 21.19 0.50
C ASN A 435 -6.61 21.22 -0.55
N ILE A 436 -6.33 22.37 -1.14
CA ILE A 436 -5.26 22.57 -2.13
C ILE A 436 -3.90 22.36 -1.48
N ILE A 437 -3.62 23.07 -0.37
CA ILE A 437 -2.35 22.94 0.36
C ILE A 437 -2.12 21.51 0.80
N GLY A 438 -3.14 20.86 1.36
CA GLY A 438 -3.06 19.47 1.76
C GLY A 438 -2.85 18.50 0.59
N ALA A 439 -3.52 18.70 -0.55
CA ALA A 439 -3.33 17.86 -1.74
C ALA A 439 -1.92 17.99 -2.33
N ILE A 440 -1.35 19.20 -2.30
CA ILE A 440 0.04 19.45 -2.71
C ILE A 440 1.01 18.78 -1.73
N SER A 441 0.79 18.92 -0.42
CA SER A 441 1.62 18.26 0.61
C SER A 441 1.61 16.73 0.48
N ASP A 442 0.46 16.14 0.15
CA ASP A 442 0.34 14.70 -0.09
C ASP A 442 1.00 14.27 -1.42
N ALA A 443 1.02 15.15 -2.43
CA ALA A 443 1.65 14.87 -3.73
C ALA A 443 3.17 15.03 -3.71
N GLU A 444 3.66 15.95 -2.90
CA GLU A 444 5.05 16.37 -2.85
C GLU A 444 5.58 16.42 -1.40
N PRO A 445 5.58 15.28 -0.69
CA PRO A 445 6.11 15.22 0.67
C PRO A 445 7.63 15.47 0.67
N LEU A 446 8.17 15.87 1.82
CA LEU A 446 9.61 15.90 2.02
C LEU A 446 10.17 14.48 1.95
N LEU A 447 11.06 14.25 0.99
CA LEU A 447 11.61 12.93 0.70
C LEU A 447 13.08 12.84 1.12
N SER A 448 13.46 11.71 1.74
CA SER A 448 14.87 11.35 1.89
C SER A 448 15.52 11.13 0.52
N PRO A 449 16.86 11.20 0.40
CA PRO A 449 17.57 10.96 -0.86
C PRO A 449 17.12 9.67 -1.57
N ARG A 450 17.03 8.56 -0.84
CA ARG A 450 16.53 7.28 -1.36
C ARG A 450 15.15 7.39 -1.98
N LEU A 451 14.22 8.08 -1.30
CA LEU A 451 12.84 8.21 -1.78
C LEU A 451 12.71 9.18 -2.94
N GLN A 452 13.57 10.20 -3.04
CA GLN A 452 13.61 11.09 -4.21
C GLN A 452 13.90 10.30 -5.48
N GLY A 453 14.92 9.43 -5.47
CA GLY A 453 15.22 8.55 -6.60
C GLY A 453 14.07 7.60 -6.92
N ALA A 454 13.53 6.92 -5.91
CA ALA A 454 12.43 5.97 -6.12
C ALA A 454 11.16 6.62 -6.70
N VAL A 455 10.83 7.85 -6.30
CA VAL A 455 9.70 8.60 -6.85
C VAL A 455 9.98 9.05 -8.29
N ALA A 456 11.20 9.52 -8.57
CA ALA A 456 11.60 9.89 -9.93
C ALA A 456 11.59 8.67 -10.87
N ASP A 457 12.06 7.51 -10.41
CA ASP A 457 11.93 6.24 -11.15
C ASP A 457 10.47 5.91 -11.45
N ALA A 458 9.58 6.05 -10.47
CA ALA A 458 8.16 5.77 -10.67
C ALA A 458 7.53 6.67 -11.74
N TRP A 459 7.88 7.96 -11.80
CA TRP A 459 7.43 8.86 -12.88
C TRP A 459 7.95 8.38 -14.23
N LEU A 460 9.24 8.08 -14.33
CA LEU A 460 9.87 7.60 -15.55
C LEU A 460 9.25 6.29 -16.05
N LEU A 461 9.04 5.31 -15.16
CA LEU A 461 8.47 4.01 -15.49
C LEU A 461 6.98 4.08 -15.87
N LYS A 462 6.25 5.07 -15.34
CA LYS A 462 4.87 5.39 -15.74
C LYS A 462 4.78 6.18 -17.04
N GLY A 463 5.89 6.66 -17.58
CA GLY A 463 5.92 7.56 -18.74
C GLY A 463 5.41 8.97 -18.43
N MET A 464 5.47 9.41 -17.17
CA MET A 464 5.05 10.74 -16.74
C MET A 464 6.19 11.74 -16.93
N THR A 465 5.93 12.82 -17.68
CA THR A 465 6.90 13.88 -17.98
C THR A 465 6.88 14.98 -16.91
N MET A 466 7.89 15.86 -16.95
CA MET A 466 7.90 17.06 -16.10
C MET A 466 6.75 18.02 -16.45
N ASP A 467 6.35 18.08 -17.72
CA ASP A 467 5.22 18.91 -18.15
C ASP A 467 3.88 18.34 -17.63
N ASP A 468 3.73 17.02 -17.56
CA ASP A 468 2.58 16.41 -16.92
C ASP A 468 2.50 16.78 -15.43
N ARG A 469 3.64 16.75 -14.73
CA ARG A 469 3.72 17.14 -13.31
C ARG A 469 3.40 18.63 -13.12
N ARG A 470 3.92 19.50 -13.99
CA ARG A 470 3.58 20.94 -13.98
C ARG A 470 2.08 21.16 -14.17
N ARG A 471 1.50 20.50 -15.18
CA ARG A 471 0.06 20.59 -15.44
C ARG A 471 -0.75 20.17 -14.22
N MET A 472 -0.46 19.02 -13.63
CA MET A 472 -1.16 18.52 -12.43
C MET A 472 -1.04 19.52 -11.27
N ARG A 473 0.13 20.09 -11.04
CA ARG A 473 0.33 21.05 -9.97
C ARG A 473 -0.42 22.36 -10.21
N HIS A 474 -0.44 22.86 -11.46
CA HIS A 474 -1.21 24.05 -11.83
C HIS A 474 -2.72 23.80 -11.63
N GLU A 475 -3.24 22.65 -12.06
CA GLU A 475 -4.63 22.26 -11.84
C GLU A 475 -4.97 22.24 -10.34
N LEU A 476 -4.07 21.74 -9.48
CA LEU A 476 -4.27 21.76 -8.02
C LEU A 476 -4.31 23.20 -7.48
N LEU A 477 -3.38 24.07 -7.90
CA LEU A 477 -3.28 25.44 -7.41
C LEU A 477 -4.42 26.35 -7.91
N ASP A 478 -4.95 26.06 -9.11
CA ASP A 478 -6.00 26.84 -9.76
C ASP A 478 -7.42 26.32 -9.40
N ALA A 479 -7.52 25.20 -8.62
CA ALA A 479 -8.78 24.62 -8.21
C ALA A 479 -9.59 25.55 -7.28
N GLY A 480 -10.91 25.44 -7.34
CA GLY A 480 -11.82 26.23 -6.54
C GLY A 480 -13.20 25.60 -6.40
N PRO A 481 -14.21 26.33 -5.88
CA PRO A 481 -15.58 25.79 -5.75
C PRO A 481 -16.17 25.26 -7.05
N ALA A 482 -15.87 25.87 -8.20
CA ALA A 482 -16.31 25.41 -9.52
C ALA A 482 -15.73 24.02 -9.88
N SER A 483 -14.51 23.72 -9.42
CA SER A 483 -13.88 22.40 -9.59
C SER A 483 -14.67 21.31 -8.89
N LEU A 484 -15.19 21.58 -7.68
CA LEU A 484 -16.02 20.63 -6.94
C LEU A 484 -17.30 20.30 -7.70
N ALA A 485 -18.00 21.32 -8.24
CA ALA A 485 -19.22 21.13 -9.02
C ALA A 485 -18.94 20.31 -10.31
N ALA A 486 -17.86 20.61 -11.02
CA ALA A 486 -17.49 19.90 -12.24
C ALA A 486 -17.15 18.41 -11.99
N CYS A 487 -16.58 18.08 -10.82
CA CYS A 487 -16.18 16.72 -10.47
C CYS A 487 -17.29 15.90 -9.80
N ALA A 488 -18.31 16.54 -9.21
CA ALA A 488 -19.36 15.89 -8.43
C ALA A 488 -20.05 14.76 -9.21
N GLY A 489 -20.53 15.05 -10.42
CA GLY A 489 -21.21 14.06 -11.27
C GLY A 489 -20.30 12.91 -11.71
N GLN A 490 -19.02 13.17 -12.01
CA GLN A 490 -18.08 12.14 -12.41
C GLN A 490 -17.77 11.18 -11.25
N ILE A 491 -17.50 11.73 -10.06
CA ILE A 491 -17.23 10.94 -8.84
C ILE A 491 -18.49 10.16 -8.46
N GLY A 492 -19.67 10.81 -8.46
CA GLY A 492 -20.93 10.15 -8.16
C GLY A 492 -21.19 8.96 -9.07
N SER A 493 -21.11 9.16 -10.39
CA SER A 493 -21.31 8.09 -11.37
C SER A 493 -20.30 6.94 -11.20
N ALA A 494 -19.03 7.26 -10.91
CA ALA A 494 -17.99 6.26 -10.67
C ALA A 494 -18.27 5.42 -9.42
N LEU A 495 -18.79 6.03 -8.34
CA LEU A 495 -19.12 5.32 -7.10
C LEU A 495 -20.44 4.54 -7.20
N ASP A 496 -21.46 5.08 -7.88
CA ASP A 496 -22.78 4.45 -8.04
C ASP A 496 -22.70 3.17 -8.89
N SER A 497 -21.89 3.20 -9.96
CA SER A 497 -21.61 2.03 -10.81
C SER A 497 -20.42 1.20 -10.31
N GLY A 498 -19.86 1.55 -9.16
CA GLY A 498 -18.61 1.04 -8.65
C GLY A 498 -18.66 -0.43 -8.23
N VAL A 499 -17.49 -1.04 -8.23
CA VAL A 499 -17.24 -2.37 -7.68
C VAL A 499 -17.10 -2.26 -6.16
N VAL A 500 -17.80 -3.13 -5.44
CA VAL A 500 -17.83 -3.15 -3.98
C VAL A 500 -17.10 -4.39 -3.48
N CYS A 501 -16.18 -4.19 -2.54
CA CYS A 501 -15.62 -5.27 -1.73
C CYS A 501 -15.68 -4.87 -0.25
N ALA A 502 -16.27 -5.73 0.56
CA ALA A 502 -16.31 -5.54 2.01
C ALA A 502 -15.74 -6.77 2.72
N LEU A 503 -14.87 -6.54 3.70
CA LEU A 503 -14.34 -7.58 4.58
C LEU A 503 -14.89 -7.33 5.99
N GLY A 504 -15.36 -8.39 6.68
CA GLY A 504 -15.89 -8.22 8.03
C GLY A 504 -16.58 -9.45 8.58
N PRO A 505 -17.18 -9.33 9.77
CA PRO A 505 -17.94 -10.43 10.35
C PRO A 505 -19.23 -10.69 9.56
N ARG A 506 -19.58 -11.96 9.41
CA ARG A 506 -20.75 -12.39 8.63
C ARG A 506 -22.03 -11.57 8.90
N PRO A 507 -22.45 -11.31 10.16
CA PRO A 507 -23.69 -10.58 10.43
C PRO A 507 -23.70 -9.14 9.87
N GLN A 508 -22.54 -8.45 9.89
CA GLN A 508 -22.46 -7.09 9.32
C GLN A 508 -22.54 -7.12 7.79
N LEU A 509 -21.88 -8.10 7.16
CA LEU A 509 -21.92 -8.25 5.70
C LEU A 509 -23.33 -8.64 5.21
N GLU A 510 -24.03 -9.53 5.92
CA GLU A 510 -25.43 -9.89 5.65
C GLU A 510 -26.37 -8.69 5.76
N ALA A 511 -26.14 -7.80 6.73
CA ALA A 511 -26.93 -6.58 6.90
C ALA A 511 -26.82 -5.60 5.71
N CYS A 512 -25.78 -5.70 4.88
CA CYS A 512 -25.66 -4.92 3.65
C CYS A 512 -26.65 -5.37 2.56
N GLY A 513 -27.09 -6.64 2.56
CA GLY A 513 -28.21 -7.19 1.77
C GLY A 513 -27.93 -7.46 0.29
N ASP A 514 -26.86 -6.90 -0.30
CA ASP A 514 -26.54 -7.00 -1.72
C ASP A 514 -25.13 -7.53 -2.00
N LEU A 515 -24.47 -8.11 -0.99
CA LEU A 515 -23.12 -8.67 -1.11
C LEU A 515 -23.17 -10.18 -1.35
N GLU A 516 -22.38 -10.67 -2.32
CA GLU A 516 -22.10 -12.10 -2.49
C GLU A 516 -21.08 -12.51 -1.42
N LEU A 517 -21.49 -13.32 -0.43
CA LEU A 517 -20.63 -13.71 0.67
C LEU A 517 -19.71 -14.87 0.29
N GLN A 518 -18.45 -14.73 0.67
CA GLN A 518 -17.40 -15.73 0.48
C GLN A 518 -16.56 -15.84 1.76
N GLU A 519 -15.99 -17.01 2.02
CA GLU A 519 -14.95 -17.18 3.03
C GLU A 519 -13.60 -16.70 2.50
N LEU A 520 -12.76 -16.21 3.42
CA LEU A 520 -11.41 -15.76 3.11
C LEU A 520 -10.53 -16.87 2.56
#